data_10e16d085755fc66c55be79a770c822d
#
_entry.id   10e16d085755fc66c55be79a770c822d
#
_cell.length_a   1.000
_cell.length_b   1.000
_cell.length_c   1.000
_cell.angle_alpha   90.00
_cell.angle_beta   90.00
_cell.angle_gamma   90.00
#
_symmetry.space_group_name_H-M   'P 1'
#
loop_
_entity.id
_entity.type
_entity.pdbx_description
1 polymer ?
#
loop_
_entity_poly.entity_id
_entity_poly.type
_entity_poly.pdbx_seq_one_letter_code
_entity_poly.pdbx_strand_id
1 'polypeptide(L)'
;KVKVNMTLLFSVSQAVCCAKLGADFISPFMGRLDDIGDSGIELIADIKQTFDNYGFETKVLAASIRSLDHVTKCMQVGCDIATIPVKIFDKLLPHPLTQKGQEKFLEDFRKSQQ
;
A
#
# COMPACT_ATOMS: atom_id res chain seq x y z
N LYS A 1 3.35 -25.63 -10.89
CA LYS A 1 3.37 -25.27 -9.47
C LYS A 1 2.33 -24.18 -9.18
N VAL A 2 1.50 -24.40 -8.17
CA VAL A 2 0.49 -23.43 -7.75
C VAL A 2 1.14 -22.39 -6.84
N LYS A 3 0.91 -21.11 -7.11
CA LYS A 3 1.34 -20.03 -6.23
C LYS A 3 0.38 -19.91 -5.07
N VAL A 4 0.93 -19.62 -3.89
CA VAL A 4 0.17 -19.54 -2.63
C VAL A 4 0.28 -18.15 -2.04
N ASN A 5 -0.87 -17.60 -1.67
CA ASN A 5 -0.97 -16.36 -0.90
C ASN A 5 -1.53 -16.69 0.49
N MET A 6 -0.71 -16.57 1.51
CA MET A 6 -1.12 -16.76 2.90
C MET A 6 -1.69 -15.45 3.41
N THR A 7 -2.97 -15.47 3.77
CA THR A 7 -3.73 -14.27 4.09
C THR A 7 -4.09 -14.18 5.58
N LEU A 8 -4.73 -13.07 5.97
CA LEU A 8 -5.16 -12.80 7.35
C LEU A 8 -3.99 -12.86 8.34
N LEU A 9 -2.91 -12.19 7.99
CA LEU A 9 -1.73 -12.10 8.85
C LEU A 9 -1.77 -10.79 9.64
N PHE A 10 -1.38 -10.89 10.91
CA PHE A 10 -1.44 -9.78 11.86
C PHE A 10 -0.16 -9.61 12.69
N SER A 11 0.89 -10.38 12.40
CA SER A 11 2.16 -10.29 13.11
C SER A 11 3.34 -10.62 12.22
N VAL A 12 4.51 -10.11 12.61
CA VAL A 12 5.77 -10.42 11.91
C VAL A 12 6.10 -11.92 12.00
N SER A 13 5.87 -12.52 13.15
CA SER A 13 6.18 -13.95 13.32
C SER A 13 5.32 -14.83 12.42
N GLN A 14 4.03 -14.51 12.23
CA GLN A 14 3.20 -15.22 11.27
C GLN A 14 3.76 -15.09 9.85
N ALA A 15 4.16 -13.88 9.46
CA ALA A 15 4.70 -13.61 8.14
C ALA A 15 5.99 -14.39 7.88
N VAL A 16 6.89 -14.42 8.86
CA VAL A 16 8.16 -15.17 8.75
C VAL A 16 7.90 -16.67 8.63
N CYS A 17 7.00 -17.21 9.42
CA CYS A 17 6.64 -18.63 9.32
C CYS A 17 6.12 -18.97 7.93
N CYS A 18 5.25 -18.14 7.37
CA CYS A 18 4.71 -18.35 6.02
C CYS A 18 5.80 -18.28 4.96
N ALA A 19 6.71 -17.32 5.07
CA ALA A 19 7.85 -17.19 4.15
C ALA A 19 8.75 -18.42 4.22
N LYS A 20 9.03 -18.91 5.41
CA LYS A 20 9.84 -20.12 5.61
C LYS A 20 9.18 -21.36 5.03
N LEU A 21 7.85 -21.42 5.02
CA LEU A 21 7.11 -22.51 4.41
C LEU A 21 7.01 -22.41 2.89
N GLY A 22 7.54 -21.36 2.31
CA GLY A 22 7.60 -21.20 0.85
C GLY A 22 6.41 -20.49 0.24
N ALA A 23 5.65 -19.70 1.00
CA ALA A 23 4.57 -18.89 0.42
C ALA A 23 5.13 -17.93 -0.63
N ASP A 24 4.42 -17.77 -1.73
CA ASP A 24 4.79 -16.81 -2.78
C ASP A 24 4.41 -15.38 -2.38
N PHE A 25 3.29 -15.24 -1.69
CA PHE A 25 2.76 -13.97 -1.19
C PHE A 25 2.27 -14.13 0.24
N ILE A 26 2.32 -13.06 1.00
CA ILE A 26 1.64 -12.95 2.28
C ILE A 26 0.77 -11.69 2.27
N SER A 27 -0.39 -11.75 2.94
CA SER A 27 -1.35 -10.64 2.98
C SER A 27 -1.61 -10.20 4.42
N PRO A 28 -0.80 -9.26 4.96
CA PRO A 28 -1.13 -8.63 6.23
C PRO A 28 -2.29 -7.64 6.06
N PHE A 29 -3.21 -7.66 7.02
CA PHE A 29 -4.45 -6.87 6.97
C PHE A 29 -4.31 -5.60 7.81
N MET A 30 -3.79 -4.54 7.20
CA MET A 30 -3.46 -3.31 7.93
C MET A 30 -4.69 -2.57 8.49
N GLY A 31 -5.78 -2.48 7.73
CA GLY A 31 -6.96 -1.75 8.18
C GLY A 31 -7.63 -2.40 9.38
N ARG A 32 -7.64 -3.73 9.44
CA ARG A 32 -8.20 -4.46 10.59
C ARG A 32 -7.39 -4.25 11.87
N LEU A 33 -6.08 -4.07 11.76
CA LEU A 33 -5.25 -3.72 12.93
C LEU A 33 -5.57 -2.31 13.42
N ASP A 34 -5.73 -1.37 12.49
CA ASP A 34 -6.12 0.00 12.85
C ASP A 34 -7.45 0.00 13.61
N ASP A 35 -8.39 -0.89 13.26
CA ASP A 35 -9.69 -1.01 13.92
C ASP A 35 -9.59 -1.32 15.41
N ILE A 36 -8.56 -2.04 15.82
CA ILE A 36 -8.36 -2.40 17.22
C ILE A 36 -7.33 -1.52 17.93
N GLY A 37 -6.97 -0.38 17.32
CA GLY A 37 -6.07 0.58 17.93
C GLY A 37 -4.58 0.26 17.77
N ASP A 38 -4.25 -0.73 16.93
CA ASP A 38 -2.87 -1.05 16.59
C ASP A 38 -2.47 -0.33 15.28
N SER A 39 -1.23 -0.43 14.87
CA SER A 39 -0.75 0.23 13.64
C SER A 39 -0.50 -0.78 12.54
N GLY A 40 -1.40 -0.77 11.55
CA GLY A 40 -1.26 -1.64 10.38
C GLY A 40 -0.06 -1.31 9.53
N ILE A 41 0.27 -0.03 9.37
CA ILE A 41 1.43 0.38 8.55
C ILE A 41 2.76 -0.02 9.22
N GLU A 42 2.83 0.04 10.54
CA GLU A 42 4.03 -0.40 11.25
C GLU A 42 4.24 -1.90 11.07
N LEU A 43 3.16 -2.70 11.08
CA LEU A 43 3.26 -4.13 10.80
C LEU A 43 3.85 -4.37 9.39
N ILE A 44 3.35 -3.69 8.38
CA ILE A 44 3.84 -3.85 7.01
C ILE A 44 5.30 -3.43 6.90
N ALA A 45 5.67 -2.31 7.52
CA ALA A 45 7.04 -1.84 7.54
C ALA A 45 7.98 -2.86 8.21
N ASP A 46 7.56 -3.42 9.35
CA ASP A 46 8.35 -4.38 10.10
C ASP A 46 8.50 -5.70 9.34
N ILE A 47 7.44 -6.16 8.69
CA ILE A 47 7.50 -7.36 7.85
C ILE A 47 8.48 -7.14 6.69
N LYS A 48 8.35 -6.03 5.99
CA LYS A 48 9.21 -5.72 4.84
C LYS A 48 10.66 -5.62 5.25
N GLN A 49 10.93 -4.93 6.35
CA GLN A 49 12.28 -4.82 6.92
C GLN A 49 12.86 -6.21 7.24
N THR A 50 12.06 -7.06 7.87
CA THR A 50 12.49 -8.42 8.25
C THR A 50 12.76 -9.26 7.01
N PHE A 51 11.89 -9.20 6.02
CA PHE A 51 12.07 -9.96 4.77
C PHE A 51 13.33 -9.50 4.02
N ASP A 52 13.59 -8.21 3.99
CA ASP A 52 14.80 -7.67 3.36
C ASP A 52 16.06 -8.10 4.11
N ASN A 53 16.02 -8.12 5.45
CA ASN A 53 17.16 -8.53 6.28
C ASN A 53 17.58 -9.98 6.01
N TYR A 54 16.63 -10.87 5.76
CA TYR A 54 16.89 -12.28 5.55
C TYR A 54 16.84 -12.72 4.09
N GLY A 55 16.57 -11.80 3.18
CA GLY A 55 16.50 -12.09 1.75
C GLY A 55 15.38 -13.03 1.35
N PHE A 56 14.24 -12.97 2.04
CA PHE A 56 13.08 -13.76 1.65
C PHE A 56 12.51 -13.27 0.32
N GLU A 57 12.21 -14.21 -0.57
CA GLU A 57 11.61 -13.89 -1.89
C GLU A 57 10.10 -13.69 -1.82
N THR A 58 9.45 -14.11 -0.75
CA THR A 58 8.01 -13.93 -0.52
C THR A 58 7.65 -12.46 -0.63
N LYS A 59 6.62 -12.15 -1.43
CA LYS A 59 6.16 -10.78 -1.64
C LYS A 59 5.13 -10.38 -0.60
N VAL A 60 5.22 -9.14 -0.17
CA VAL A 60 4.29 -8.54 0.81
C VAL A 60 3.17 -7.85 0.07
N LEU A 61 1.95 -8.34 0.27
CA LEU A 61 0.73 -7.81 -0.32
C LEU A 61 -0.09 -7.13 0.78
N ALA A 62 -0.08 -5.80 0.80
CA ALA A 62 -0.86 -5.05 1.77
C ALA A 62 -2.36 -5.21 1.48
N ALA A 63 -3.11 -5.63 2.48
CA ALA A 63 -4.55 -5.83 2.37
C ALA A 63 -5.30 -5.01 3.41
N SER A 64 -6.63 -4.96 3.27
CA SER A 64 -7.48 -4.17 4.15
C SER A 64 -7.13 -2.67 4.12
N ILE A 65 -6.80 -2.17 2.94
CA ILE A 65 -6.51 -0.75 2.71
C ILE A 65 -7.81 0.03 2.72
N ARG A 66 -7.86 1.14 3.47
CA ARG A 66 -9.09 1.90 3.69
C ARG A 66 -8.98 3.37 3.36
N SER A 67 -7.81 3.86 2.97
CA SER A 67 -7.62 5.28 2.68
C SER A 67 -6.50 5.49 1.67
N LEU A 68 -6.50 6.67 1.05
CA LEU A 68 -5.38 7.07 0.20
C LEU A 68 -4.07 7.15 0.98
N ASP A 69 -4.14 7.59 2.23
CA ASP A 69 -2.97 7.64 3.12
C ASP A 69 -2.36 6.24 3.32
N HIS A 70 -3.18 5.21 3.49
CA HIS A 70 -2.71 3.81 3.55
C HIS A 70 -1.90 3.44 2.31
N VAL A 71 -2.40 3.78 1.13
CA VAL A 71 -1.71 3.48 -0.13
C VAL A 71 -0.35 4.17 -0.19
N THR A 72 -0.33 5.46 0.11
CA THR A 72 0.91 6.26 0.11
C THR A 72 1.94 5.68 1.07
N LYS A 73 1.52 5.35 2.28
CA LYS A 73 2.41 4.77 3.29
C LYS A 73 2.94 3.40 2.87
N CYS A 74 2.11 2.57 2.25
CA CYS A 74 2.55 1.29 1.71
C CYS A 74 3.64 1.47 0.64
N MET A 75 3.49 2.47 -0.23
CA MET A 75 4.52 2.79 -1.21
C MET A 75 5.82 3.22 -0.54
N GLN A 76 5.72 4.05 0.51
CA GLN A 76 6.89 4.58 1.22
C GLN A 76 7.69 3.50 1.93
N VAL A 77 7.03 2.47 2.48
CA VAL A 77 7.72 1.37 3.16
C VAL A 77 8.19 0.27 2.20
N GLY A 78 7.91 0.39 0.92
CA GLY A 78 8.38 -0.57 -0.08
C GLY A 78 7.57 -1.85 -0.17
N CYS A 79 6.29 -1.81 0.17
CA CYS A 79 5.38 -2.94 -0.02
C CYS A 79 5.36 -3.35 -1.49
N ASP A 80 5.35 -4.66 -1.76
CA ASP A 80 5.46 -5.17 -3.13
C ASP A 80 4.15 -5.05 -3.91
N ILE A 81 3.02 -5.30 -3.26
CA ILE A 81 1.69 -5.31 -3.88
C ILE A 81 0.69 -4.73 -2.89
N ALA A 82 -0.36 -4.11 -3.39
CA ALA A 82 -1.47 -3.64 -2.58
C ALA A 82 -2.80 -3.99 -3.25
N THR A 83 -3.75 -4.51 -2.46
CA THR A 83 -5.14 -4.61 -2.91
C THR A 83 -5.84 -3.32 -2.52
N ILE A 84 -6.36 -2.61 -3.52
CA ILE A 84 -6.91 -1.27 -3.32
C ILE A 84 -8.38 -1.27 -3.73
N PRO A 85 -9.32 -0.88 -2.82
CA PRO A 85 -10.72 -0.71 -3.21
C PRO A 85 -10.85 0.32 -4.33
N VAL A 86 -11.81 0.10 -5.24
CA VAL A 86 -12.01 0.98 -6.41
C VAL A 86 -12.18 2.44 -6.01
N LYS A 87 -12.92 2.70 -4.93
CA LYS A 87 -13.15 4.08 -4.45
C LYS A 87 -11.85 4.80 -4.09
N ILE A 88 -10.89 4.06 -3.54
CA ILE A 88 -9.58 4.62 -3.18
C ILE A 88 -8.69 4.72 -4.42
N PHE A 89 -8.73 3.70 -5.28
CA PHE A 89 -7.99 3.71 -6.53
C PHE A 89 -8.34 4.94 -7.39
N ASP A 90 -9.61 5.30 -7.46
CA ASP A 90 -10.06 6.47 -8.22
C ASP A 90 -9.54 7.80 -7.66
N LYS A 91 -9.04 7.81 -6.43
CA LYS A 91 -8.47 9.00 -5.79
C LYS A 91 -6.95 9.12 -5.95
N LEU A 92 -6.31 8.14 -6.57
CA LEU A 92 -4.84 8.14 -6.67
C LEU A 92 -4.29 9.28 -7.52
N LEU A 93 -4.97 9.63 -8.61
CA LEU A 93 -4.48 10.61 -9.56
C LEU A 93 -5.09 12.00 -9.38
N PRO A 94 -6.41 12.17 -9.20
CA PRO A 94 -7.01 13.50 -9.11
C PRO A 94 -6.54 14.26 -7.86
N HIS A 95 -6.37 15.56 -8.01
CA HIS A 95 -6.07 16.45 -6.89
C HIS A 95 -6.72 17.81 -7.12
N PRO A 96 -7.40 18.39 -6.12
CA PRO A 96 -8.08 19.69 -6.31
C PRO A 96 -7.15 20.80 -6.74
N LEU A 97 -5.92 20.83 -6.24
CA LEU A 97 -4.94 21.85 -6.60
C LEU A 97 -4.41 21.68 -8.02
N THR A 98 -4.36 20.47 -8.54
CA THR A 98 -3.99 20.22 -9.94
C THR A 98 -5.03 20.83 -10.88
N GLN A 99 -6.31 20.59 -10.59
CA GLN A 99 -7.40 21.15 -11.38
C GLN A 99 -7.39 22.67 -11.33
N LYS A 100 -7.25 23.25 -10.13
CA LYS A 100 -7.17 24.72 -9.97
C LYS A 100 -5.97 25.30 -10.70
N GLY A 101 -4.81 24.63 -10.62
CA GLY A 101 -3.60 25.05 -11.30
C GLY A 101 -3.75 25.03 -12.82
N GLN A 102 -4.37 23.99 -13.35
CA GLN A 102 -4.65 23.90 -14.79
C GLN A 102 -5.58 25.01 -15.25
N GLU A 103 -6.65 25.29 -14.51
CA GLU A 103 -7.57 26.37 -14.81
C GLU A 103 -6.87 27.73 -14.81
N LYS A 104 -5.99 27.96 -13.82
CA LYS A 104 -5.18 29.17 -13.71
C LYS A 104 -4.24 29.33 -14.88
N PHE A 105 -3.51 28.27 -15.25
CA PHE A 105 -2.61 28.29 -16.38
C PHE A 105 -3.34 28.57 -17.69
N LEU A 106 -4.50 27.96 -17.87
CA LEU A 106 -5.32 28.16 -19.06
C LEU A 106 -5.83 29.60 -19.15
N GLU A 107 -6.26 30.18 -18.04
CA GLU A 107 -6.67 31.58 -17.96
C GLU A 107 -5.52 32.53 -18.31
N ASP A 108 -4.34 32.30 -17.72
CA ASP A 108 -3.14 33.10 -17.96
C ASP A 108 -2.72 33.01 -19.43
N PHE A 109 -2.81 31.81 -20.01
CA PHE A 109 -2.52 31.63 -21.45
C PHE A 109 -3.50 32.41 -22.31
N ARG A 110 -4.79 32.39 -22.04
CA ARG A 110 -5.79 33.16 -22.79
C ARG A 110 -5.52 34.66 -22.70
N LYS A 111 -5.13 35.17 -21.52
CA LYS A 111 -4.78 36.57 -21.33
C LYS A 111 -3.56 36.95 -22.13
N SER A 112 -2.58 36.06 -22.27
CA SER A 112 -1.37 36.35 -23.04
C SER A 112 -1.62 36.42 -24.56
N GLN A 113 -2.77 35.91 -25.02
CA GLN A 113 -3.16 35.94 -26.43
C GLN A 113 -3.86 37.25 -26.84
N GLN A 114 -4.16 38.14 -25.89
CA GLN A 114 -4.85 39.41 -26.15
C GLN A 114 -3.90 40.54 -26.52
#